data_1cf669de09478a7357bb3a33f2c45ed2
#
_entry.id   1cf669de09478a7357bb3a33f2c45ed2
#
_cell.length_a   1.000
_cell.length_b   1.000
_cell.length_c   1.000
_cell.angle_alpha   90.00
_cell.angle_beta   90.00
_cell.angle_gamma   90.00
#
_symmetry.space_group_name_H-M   'P 1'
#
loop_
_entity.id
_entity.type
_entity.pdbx_description
1 polymer ?
#
loop_
_entity_poly.entity_id
_entity_poly.type
_entity_poly.pdbx_seq_one_letter_code
_entity_poly.pdbx_strand_id
1 'polypeptide(L)'
;PGLDDKVLTEWNGMMLATLAEAAALLQRPDWLAAAIKNGEFLINQLCTESGSISIRRSWHQDGNPRAQHAALGADLAQLVDGFTRLAEATGHAIWITHAKTIADKLLSDYWDAENGGVFTTPHDGEQLIVRQKDVMDNATPSANSTAAFALYRLAGLTGDERFTHHADQILQLLSHIAA
;
A
#
# COMPACT_ATOMS: atom_id res chain seq x y z
N PRO A 1 -27.40 -11.26 12.28
CA PRO A 1 -26.41 -10.95 11.28
C PRO A 1 -25.07 -11.55 11.73
N GLY A 2 -24.33 -12.22 10.82
CA GLY A 2 -23.00 -12.72 11.13
C GLY A 2 -22.04 -11.55 11.44
N LEU A 3 -21.03 -11.81 12.26
CA LEU A 3 -19.92 -10.88 12.46
C LEU A 3 -19.12 -10.78 11.17
N ASP A 4 -18.83 -9.57 10.71
CA ASP A 4 -17.87 -9.33 9.66
C ASP A 4 -16.48 -9.20 10.31
N ASP A 5 -15.69 -10.28 10.27
CA ASP A 5 -14.39 -10.40 10.91
C ASP A 5 -13.21 -10.20 9.94
N LYS A 6 -13.49 -9.70 8.73
CA LYS A 6 -12.45 -9.45 7.73
C LYS A 6 -11.43 -8.41 8.19
N VAL A 7 -10.15 -8.74 8.05
CA VAL A 7 -9.04 -7.79 8.12
C VAL A 7 -8.70 -7.38 6.69
N LEU A 8 -8.91 -6.12 6.34
CA LEU A 8 -8.63 -5.58 5.00
C LEU A 8 -7.24 -4.97 4.94
N THR A 9 -6.49 -5.32 3.90
CA THR A 9 -5.10 -4.85 3.69
C THR A 9 -5.04 -3.33 3.59
N GLU A 10 -5.88 -2.72 2.77
CA GLU A 10 -5.97 -1.27 2.59
C GLU A 10 -6.17 -0.53 3.93
N TRP A 11 -7.16 -0.91 4.72
CA TRP A 11 -7.47 -0.23 5.97
C TRP A 11 -6.41 -0.43 7.04
N ASN A 12 -5.79 -1.60 7.07
CA ASN A 12 -4.69 -1.88 7.99
C ASN A 12 -3.40 -1.18 7.57
N GLY A 13 -3.14 -1.01 6.27
CA GLY A 13 -2.07 -0.17 5.75
C GLY A 13 -2.23 1.29 6.18
N MET A 14 -3.44 1.85 6.05
CA MET A 14 -3.80 3.19 6.52
C MET A 14 -3.61 3.34 8.04
N MET A 15 -4.08 2.36 8.81
CA MET A 15 -3.91 2.36 10.27
C MET A 15 -2.43 2.25 10.65
N LEU A 16 -1.65 1.43 9.94
CA LEU A 16 -0.20 1.32 10.14
C LEU A 16 0.50 2.66 9.97
N ALA A 17 0.20 3.37 8.87
CA ALA A 17 0.75 4.69 8.59
C ALA A 17 0.42 5.68 9.73
N THR A 18 -0.84 5.73 10.12
CA THR A 18 -1.33 6.64 11.15
C THR A 18 -0.72 6.35 12.52
N LEU A 19 -0.69 5.07 12.94
CA LEU A 19 -0.11 4.69 14.23
C LEU A 19 1.38 4.96 14.29
N ALA A 20 2.13 4.65 13.22
CA ALA A 20 3.57 4.88 13.17
C ALA A 20 3.90 6.37 13.32
N GLU A 21 3.24 7.22 12.53
CA GLU A 21 3.48 8.68 12.58
C GLU A 21 3.01 9.29 13.90
N ALA A 22 1.81 8.97 14.36
CA ALA A 22 1.29 9.48 15.62
C ALA A 22 2.13 9.02 16.82
N ALA A 23 2.63 7.78 16.80
CA ALA A 23 3.51 7.27 17.86
C ALA A 23 4.81 8.07 17.95
N ALA A 24 5.41 8.40 16.81
CA ALA A 24 6.64 9.20 16.76
C ALA A 24 6.38 10.65 17.22
N LEU A 25 5.34 11.31 16.69
CA LEU A 25 5.04 12.69 17.00
C LEU A 25 4.59 12.91 18.45
N LEU A 26 3.81 11.97 19.00
CA LEU A 26 3.23 12.08 20.35
C LEU A 26 4.02 11.30 21.41
N GLN A 27 5.18 10.75 21.05
CA GLN A 27 6.05 9.96 21.94
C GLN A 27 5.29 8.82 22.65
N ARG A 28 4.50 8.05 21.89
CA ARG A 28 3.68 6.94 22.39
C ARG A 28 4.27 5.58 22.01
N PRO A 29 5.15 5.00 22.87
CA PRO A 29 5.79 3.72 22.59
C PRO A 29 4.79 2.54 22.52
N ASP A 30 3.66 2.64 23.20
CA ASP A 30 2.57 1.66 23.12
C ASP A 30 1.90 1.65 21.74
N TRP A 31 1.75 2.81 21.10
CA TRP A 31 1.25 2.90 19.71
C TRP A 31 2.28 2.42 18.70
N LEU A 32 3.56 2.70 18.94
CA LEU A 32 4.63 2.18 18.10
C LEU A 32 4.68 0.65 18.15
N ALA A 33 4.54 0.07 19.35
CA ALA A 33 4.48 -1.39 19.50
C ALA A 33 3.27 -1.99 18.78
N ALA A 34 2.11 -1.31 18.79
CA ALA A 34 0.93 -1.72 18.04
C ALA A 34 1.15 -1.63 16.51
N ALA A 35 1.82 -0.56 16.04
CA ALA A 35 2.18 -0.39 14.64
C ALA A 35 3.12 -1.51 14.15
N ILE A 36 4.17 -1.82 14.92
CA ILE A 36 5.10 -2.92 14.61
C ILE A 36 4.35 -4.24 14.50
N LYS A 37 3.51 -4.57 15.49
CA LYS A 37 2.71 -5.79 15.50
C LYS A 37 1.76 -5.88 14.30
N ASN A 38 1.14 -4.75 13.90
CA ASN A 38 0.32 -4.70 12.71
C ASN A 38 1.15 -4.90 11.43
N GLY A 39 2.31 -4.28 11.33
CA GLY A 39 3.23 -4.47 10.19
C GLY A 39 3.69 -5.92 10.04
N GLU A 40 4.07 -6.58 11.14
CA GLU A 40 4.42 -8.00 11.17
C GLU A 40 3.25 -8.88 10.73
N PHE A 41 2.04 -8.60 11.21
CA PHE A 41 0.83 -9.31 10.79
C PHE A 41 0.60 -9.17 9.27
N LEU A 42 0.67 -7.97 8.73
CA LEU A 42 0.45 -7.72 7.31
C LEU A 42 1.44 -8.50 6.43
N ILE A 43 2.72 -8.49 6.79
CA ILE A 43 3.74 -9.26 6.05
C ILE A 43 3.49 -10.77 6.18
N ASN A 44 3.28 -11.27 7.39
CA ASN A 44 3.21 -12.70 7.65
C ASN A 44 1.90 -13.35 7.17
N GLN A 45 0.78 -12.60 7.13
CA GLN A 45 -0.54 -13.17 6.82
C GLN A 45 -1.06 -12.77 5.44
N LEU A 46 -0.71 -11.60 4.95
CA LEU A 46 -1.27 -11.03 3.71
C LEU A 46 -0.26 -10.92 2.57
N CYS A 47 1.04 -10.97 2.88
CA CYS A 47 2.11 -10.96 1.89
C CYS A 47 2.84 -12.31 1.94
N THR A 48 2.71 -13.11 0.89
CA THR A 48 3.37 -14.42 0.81
C THR A 48 4.46 -14.41 -0.26
N GLU A 49 5.62 -14.98 0.06
CA GLU A 49 6.75 -15.12 -0.86
C GLU A 49 6.84 -16.57 -1.35
N SER A 50 6.60 -16.78 -2.63
CA SER A 50 6.91 -18.03 -3.33
C SER A 50 7.49 -17.70 -4.71
N GLY A 51 8.74 -17.19 -4.71
CA GLY A 51 9.42 -16.71 -5.91
C GLY A 51 9.14 -15.24 -6.28
N SER A 52 7.90 -14.78 -6.19
CA SER A 52 7.52 -13.37 -6.23
C SER A 52 6.53 -13.08 -5.10
N ILE A 53 6.54 -11.85 -4.58
CA ILE A 53 5.59 -11.46 -3.53
C ILE A 53 4.16 -11.50 -4.08
N SER A 54 3.27 -12.21 -3.37
CA SER A 54 1.83 -12.20 -3.62
C SER A 54 1.14 -11.51 -2.47
N ILE A 55 0.29 -10.52 -2.78
CA ILE A 55 -0.42 -9.73 -1.77
C ILE A 55 -1.90 -10.06 -1.87
N ARG A 56 -2.52 -10.30 -0.71
CA ARG A 56 -3.95 -10.59 -0.60
C ARG A 56 -4.70 -9.38 -0.03
N ARG A 57 -5.95 -9.22 -0.50
CA ARG A 57 -6.81 -8.12 -0.09
C ARG A 57 -7.36 -8.28 1.33
N SER A 58 -7.70 -9.51 1.73
CA SER A 58 -8.34 -9.76 3.03
C SER A 58 -7.80 -10.99 3.72
N TRP A 59 -7.89 -10.97 5.05
CA TRP A 59 -7.65 -12.12 5.91
C TRP A 59 -8.87 -12.38 6.80
N HIS A 60 -9.16 -13.65 7.08
CA HIS A 60 -10.32 -14.11 7.84
C HIS A 60 -9.89 -15.12 8.90
N GLN A 61 -10.57 -15.11 10.05
CA GLN A 61 -10.33 -16.03 11.16
C GLN A 61 -11.52 -16.95 11.49
N ASP A 62 -12.51 -17.06 10.64
CA ASP A 62 -13.77 -17.80 10.85
C ASP A 62 -13.61 -19.32 11.01
N GLY A 63 -12.72 -19.76 11.92
CA GLY A 63 -12.40 -21.17 12.17
C GLY A 63 -11.37 -21.79 11.20
N ASN A 64 -11.00 -21.09 10.13
CA ASN A 64 -9.96 -21.48 9.19
C ASN A 64 -9.17 -20.24 8.73
N PRO A 65 -8.13 -19.81 9.50
CA PRO A 65 -7.36 -18.61 9.18
C PRO A 65 -6.79 -18.65 7.76
N ARG A 66 -7.13 -17.66 6.93
CA ARG A 66 -6.70 -17.60 5.53
C ARG A 66 -6.72 -16.19 4.94
N ALA A 67 -5.77 -15.92 4.08
CA ALA A 67 -5.78 -14.76 3.20
C ALA A 67 -6.58 -15.06 1.91
N GLN A 68 -7.37 -14.10 1.44
CA GLN A 68 -8.24 -14.25 0.28
C GLN A 68 -8.16 -13.05 -0.66
N HIS A 69 -8.57 -13.29 -1.88
CA HIS A 69 -8.64 -12.33 -2.99
C HIS A 69 -7.31 -11.70 -3.35
N ALA A 70 -7.10 -11.44 -4.62
CA ALA A 70 -5.97 -10.65 -5.10
C ALA A 70 -6.10 -9.21 -4.58
N ALA A 71 -4.97 -8.60 -4.23
CA ALA A 71 -4.93 -7.21 -3.80
C ALA A 71 -5.33 -6.27 -4.94
N LEU A 72 -5.86 -5.11 -4.59
CA LEU A 72 -6.09 -3.99 -5.48
C LEU A 72 -4.94 -2.98 -5.38
N GLY A 73 -4.82 -2.08 -6.35
CA GLY A 73 -3.80 -1.02 -6.33
C GLY A 73 -3.80 -0.19 -5.03
N ALA A 74 -4.99 0.07 -4.47
CA ALA A 74 -5.13 0.75 -3.19
C ALA A 74 -4.49 -0.02 -2.02
N ASP A 75 -4.65 -1.35 -1.98
CA ASP A 75 -4.02 -2.19 -0.95
C ASP A 75 -2.50 -2.01 -0.96
N LEU A 76 -1.88 -2.07 -2.16
CA LEU A 76 -0.43 -1.91 -2.29
C LEU A 76 0.02 -0.49 -1.96
N ALA A 77 -0.67 0.53 -2.44
CA ALA A 77 -0.34 1.92 -2.17
C ALA A 77 -0.35 2.23 -0.66
N GLN A 78 -1.37 1.76 0.07
CA GLN A 78 -1.46 1.93 1.52
C GLN A 78 -0.38 1.14 2.27
N LEU A 79 0.01 -0.04 1.80
CA LEU A 79 1.13 -0.79 2.38
C LEU A 79 2.46 -0.06 2.18
N VAL A 80 2.71 0.52 1.00
CA VAL A 80 3.93 1.32 0.74
C VAL A 80 4.01 2.50 1.71
N ASP A 81 2.93 3.27 1.88
CA ASP A 81 2.89 4.38 2.84
C ASP A 81 3.08 3.89 4.28
N GLY A 82 2.34 2.86 4.68
CA GLY A 82 2.41 2.31 6.03
C GLY A 82 3.81 1.81 6.42
N PHE A 83 4.44 1.01 5.56
CA PHE A 83 5.80 0.50 5.84
C PHE A 83 6.86 1.58 5.76
N THR A 84 6.71 2.57 4.88
CA THR A 84 7.62 3.71 4.81
C THR A 84 7.59 4.51 6.11
N ARG A 85 6.40 4.84 6.63
CA ARG A 85 6.25 5.55 7.91
C ARG A 85 6.70 4.71 9.10
N LEU A 86 6.46 3.40 9.08
CA LEU A 86 6.96 2.51 10.12
C LEU A 86 8.50 2.47 10.15
N ALA A 87 9.13 2.50 8.98
CA ALA A 87 10.58 2.62 8.88
C ALA A 87 11.10 3.93 9.48
N GLU A 88 10.46 5.05 9.18
CA GLU A 88 10.82 6.36 9.75
C GLU A 88 10.66 6.37 11.28
N ALA A 89 9.56 5.82 11.79
CA ALA A 89 9.27 5.79 13.22
C ALA A 89 10.19 4.85 14.02
N THR A 90 10.66 3.76 13.41
CA THR A 90 11.47 2.74 14.09
C THR A 90 12.96 2.83 13.80
N GLY A 91 13.35 3.42 12.66
CA GLY A 91 14.73 3.37 12.13
C GLY A 91 15.14 1.97 11.61
N HIS A 92 14.21 1.01 11.49
CA HIS A 92 14.53 -0.35 11.10
C HIS A 92 14.47 -0.52 9.57
N ALA A 93 15.60 -0.82 8.95
CA ALA A 93 15.74 -0.97 7.49
C ALA A 93 14.86 -2.06 6.87
N ILE A 94 14.44 -3.05 7.64
CA ILE A 94 13.57 -4.13 7.15
C ILE A 94 12.25 -3.58 6.59
N TRP A 95 11.69 -2.53 7.20
CA TRP A 95 10.44 -1.92 6.75
C TRP A 95 10.61 -1.19 5.42
N ILE A 96 11.78 -0.56 5.17
CA ILE A 96 12.11 0.00 3.85
C ILE A 96 12.21 -1.11 2.80
N THR A 97 12.79 -2.26 3.15
CA THR A 97 12.86 -3.40 2.22
C THR A 97 11.46 -3.87 1.83
N HIS A 98 10.55 -4.02 2.77
CA HIS A 98 9.15 -4.37 2.48
C HIS A 98 8.47 -3.29 1.64
N ALA A 99 8.61 -2.00 1.99
CA ALA A 99 8.03 -0.91 1.22
C ALA A 99 8.52 -0.91 -0.24
N LYS A 100 9.84 -1.09 -0.47
CA LYS A 100 10.41 -1.18 -1.82
C LYS A 100 9.87 -2.36 -2.61
N THR A 101 9.85 -3.55 -2.02
CA THR A 101 9.34 -4.76 -2.68
C THR A 101 7.88 -4.60 -3.10
N ILE A 102 7.05 -3.98 -2.25
CA ILE A 102 5.65 -3.73 -2.55
C ILE A 102 5.50 -2.62 -3.60
N ALA A 103 6.31 -1.56 -3.52
CA ALA A 103 6.32 -0.49 -4.52
C ALA A 103 6.76 -1.01 -5.90
N ASP A 104 7.79 -1.84 -5.97
CA ASP A 104 8.22 -2.46 -7.22
C ASP A 104 7.10 -3.32 -7.81
N LYS A 105 6.37 -4.08 -6.99
CA LYS A 105 5.19 -4.84 -7.43
C LYS A 105 4.04 -3.93 -7.91
N LEU A 106 3.76 -2.85 -7.20
CA LEU A 106 2.76 -1.86 -7.62
C LEU A 106 3.10 -1.32 -9.02
N LEU A 107 4.35 -0.97 -9.24
CA LEU A 107 4.83 -0.42 -10.51
C LEU A 107 4.97 -1.47 -11.62
N SER A 108 5.24 -2.74 -11.31
CA SER A 108 5.30 -3.80 -12.32
C SER A 108 3.92 -4.25 -12.78
N ASP A 109 2.96 -4.41 -11.84
CA ASP A 109 1.72 -5.13 -12.12
C ASP A 109 0.51 -4.23 -12.33
N TYR A 110 0.55 -2.99 -11.79
CA TYR A 110 -0.61 -2.08 -11.81
C TYR A 110 -0.35 -0.78 -12.59
N TRP A 111 0.87 -0.53 -13.03
CA TRP A 111 1.23 0.72 -13.70
C TRP A 111 0.63 0.84 -15.11
N ASP A 112 0.14 2.04 -15.47
CA ASP A 112 -0.19 2.40 -16.83
C ASP A 112 1.03 3.07 -17.49
N ALA A 113 1.70 2.33 -18.37
CA ALA A 113 2.89 2.81 -19.05
C ALA A 113 2.60 3.89 -20.13
N GLU A 114 1.35 3.98 -20.59
CA GLU A 114 0.97 4.94 -21.64
C GLU A 114 0.56 6.29 -21.05
N ASN A 115 -0.24 6.28 -19.97
CA ASN A 115 -0.87 7.50 -19.46
C ASN A 115 -0.45 7.84 -18.03
N GLY A 116 0.41 7.04 -17.41
CA GLY A 116 0.78 7.17 -16.00
C GLY A 116 -0.34 6.76 -15.05
N GLY A 117 0.02 6.66 -13.77
CA GLY A 117 -0.90 6.25 -12.71
C GLY A 117 -1.07 4.74 -12.57
N VAL A 118 -1.74 4.33 -11.50
CA VAL A 118 -1.96 2.92 -11.16
C VAL A 118 -3.41 2.52 -11.42
N PHE A 119 -3.57 1.35 -12.05
CA PHE A 119 -4.87 0.72 -12.21
C PHE A 119 -5.36 0.09 -10.90
N THR A 120 -6.67 -0.06 -10.78
CA THR A 120 -7.29 -0.73 -9.63
C THR A 120 -6.91 -2.21 -9.56
N THR A 121 -6.80 -2.90 -10.72
CA THR A 121 -6.49 -4.32 -10.82
C THR A 121 -5.16 -4.56 -11.52
N PRO A 122 -4.44 -5.68 -11.22
CA PRO A 122 -3.19 -6.01 -11.89
C PRO A 122 -3.42 -6.37 -13.37
N HIS A 123 -2.34 -6.33 -14.16
CA HIS A 123 -2.40 -6.62 -15.60
C HIS A 123 -2.67 -8.11 -15.90
N ASP A 124 -2.31 -9.01 -15.00
CA ASP A 124 -2.52 -10.46 -15.08
C ASP A 124 -3.78 -10.93 -14.33
N GLY A 125 -4.62 -10.00 -13.87
CA GLY A 125 -5.86 -10.27 -13.16
C GLY A 125 -7.01 -10.65 -14.08
N GLU A 126 -8.25 -10.57 -13.54
CA GLU A 126 -9.45 -10.80 -14.32
C GLU A 126 -9.53 -9.86 -15.52
N GLN A 127 -9.84 -10.40 -16.71
CA GLN A 127 -10.00 -9.61 -17.92
C GLN A 127 -11.27 -8.76 -17.83
N LEU A 128 -11.09 -7.48 -17.53
CA LEU A 128 -12.15 -6.49 -17.51
C LEU A 128 -12.27 -5.84 -18.90
N ILE A 129 -13.49 -5.41 -19.26
CA ILE A 129 -13.73 -4.62 -20.49
C ILE A 129 -12.88 -3.35 -20.50
N VAL A 130 -12.76 -2.71 -19.33
CA VAL A 130 -11.91 -1.53 -19.11
C VAL A 130 -11.24 -1.66 -17.74
N ARG A 131 -9.92 -1.51 -17.69
CA ARG A 131 -9.20 -1.37 -16.42
C ARG A 131 -9.35 0.05 -15.92
N GLN A 132 -9.89 0.19 -14.73
CA GLN A 132 -10.16 1.50 -14.12
C GLN A 132 -8.96 1.96 -13.27
N LYS A 133 -8.80 3.27 -13.16
CA LYS A 133 -7.94 3.94 -12.19
C LYS A 133 -8.80 4.62 -11.13
N ASP A 134 -8.46 4.40 -9.87
CA ASP A 134 -9.04 5.16 -8.76
C ASP A 134 -8.23 6.46 -8.60
N VAL A 135 -8.87 7.58 -8.91
CA VAL A 135 -8.23 8.92 -8.97
C VAL A 135 -8.96 9.97 -8.13
N MET A 136 -10.12 9.61 -7.58
CA MET A 136 -10.94 10.52 -6.78
C MET A 136 -10.97 10.08 -5.33
N ASP A 137 -10.55 10.97 -4.43
CA ASP A 137 -10.66 10.74 -3.00
C ASP A 137 -12.13 10.72 -2.59
N ASN A 138 -12.48 9.75 -1.76
CA ASN A 138 -13.82 9.57 -1.19
C ASN A 138 -13.72 9.45 0.35
N ALA A 139 -14.37 8.43 0.94
CA ALA A 139 -14.22 8.11 2.37
C ALA A 139 -12.80 7.64 2.72
N THR A 140 -12.08 7.09 1.74
CA THR A 140 -10.65 6.78 1.79
C THR A 140 -9.93 7.54 0.67
N PRO A 141 -8.63 7.86 0.83
CA PRO A 141 -7.84 8.41 -0.26
C PRO A 141 -7.80 7.43 -1.44
N SER A 142 -7.79 7.97 -2.66
CA SER A 142 -7.68 7.15 -3.86
C SER A 142 -6.34 6.42 -3.95
N ALA A 143 -6.32 5.32 -4.69
CA ALA A 143 -5.08 4.55 -4.91
C ALA A 143 -3.98 5.43 -5.51
N ASN A 144 -4.33 6.32 -6.45
CA ASN A 144 -3.36 7.21 -7.11
C ASN A 144 -2.88 8.32 -6.19
N SER A 145 -3.75 8.95 -5.39
CA SER A 145 -3.33 9.95 -4.40
C SER A 145 -2.36 9.35 -3.39
N THR A 146 -2.70 8.19 -2.84
CA THR A 146 -1.83 7.48 -1.89
C THR A 146 -0.52 7.06 -2.52
N ALA A 147 -0.55 6.49 -3.74
CA ALA A 147 0.65 6.03 -4.44
C ALA A 147 1.61 7.19 -4.72
N ALA A 148 1.13 8.33 -5.20
CA ALA A 148 1.98 9.51 -5.43
C ALA A 148 2.71 9.93 -4.15
N PHE A 149 1.97 10.06 -3.06
CA PHE A 149 2.51 10.48 -1.77
C PHE A 149 3.51 9.46 -1.20
N ALA A 150 3.15 8.18 -1.22
CA ALA A 150 3.97 7.09 -0.68
C ALA A 150 5.28 6.91 -1.48
N LEU A 151 5.21 7.00 -2.81
CA LEU A 151 6.39 6.91 -3.68
C LEU A 151 7.34 8.08 -3.48
N TYR A 152 6.86 9.32 -3.34
CA TYR A 152 7.73 10.46 -2.99
C TYR A 152 8.43 10.26 -1.66
N ARG A 153 7.69 9.82 -0.62
CA ARG A 153 8.27 9.57 0.70
C ARG A 153 9.33 8.47 0.64
N LEU A 154 9.03 7.37 -0.05
CA LEU A 154 9.97 6.26 -0.24
C LEU A 154 11.21 6.70 -1.03
N ALA A 155 11.05 7.53 -2.07
CA ALA A 155 12.17 8.11 -2.81
C ALA A 155 13.08 8.94 -1.89
N GLY A 156 12.48 9.80 -1.05
CA GLY A 156 13.21 10.62 -0.09
C GLY A 156 14.06 9.81 0.90
N LEU A 157 13.60 8.62 1.31
CA LEU A 157 14.33 7.75 2.23
C LEU A 157 15.37 6.87 1.54
N THR A 158 15.16 6.52 0.27
CA THR A 158 15.98 5.53 -0.45
C THR A 158 16.95 6.17 -1.45
N GLY A 159 16.68 7.39 -1.90
CA GLY A 159 17.38 8.02 -3.01
C GLY A 159 17.08 7.39 -4.37
N ASP A 160 16.06 6.55 -4.49
CA ASP A 160 15.68 5.87 -5.73
C ASP A 160 14.78 6.79 -6.58
N GLU A 161 15.38 7.45 -7.58
CA GLU A 161 14.70 8.42 -8.45
C GLU A 161 13.55 7.82 -9.28
N ARG A 162 13.50 6.49 -9.46
CA ARG A 162 12.39 5.84 -10.16
C ARG A 162 11.06 6.12 -9.46
N PHE A 163 11.05 6.14 -8.13
CA PHE A 163 9.84 6.43 -7.37
C PHE A 163 9.40 7.89 -7.52
N THR A 164 10.33 8.84 -7.54
CA THR A 164 10.03 10.25 -7.83
C THR A 164 9.41 10.38 -9.21
N HIS A 165 10.01 9.77 -10.22
CA HIS A 165 9.51 9.84 -11.60
C HIS A 165 8.07 9.32 -11.74
N HIS A 166 7.74 8.18 -11.13
CA HIS A 166 6.38 7.64 -11.16
C HIS A 166 5.38 8.51 -10.38
N ALA A 167 5.80 9.05 -9.24
CA ALA A 167 4.98 9.99 -8.48
C ALA A 167 4.66 11.27 -9.29
N ASP A 168 5.65 11.84 -9.98
CA ASP A 168 5.45 12.98 -10.89
C ASP A 168 4.42 12.68 -11.99
N GLN A 169 4.50 11.50 -12.61
CA GLN A 169 3.55 11.08 -13.64
C GLN A 169 2.12 10.92 -13.08
N ILE A 170 1.96 10.43 -11.84
CA ILE A 170 0.64 10.39 -11.19
C ILE A 170 0.12 11.81 -10.98
N LEU A 171 0.94 12.74 -10.48
CA LEU A 171 0.51 14.13 -10.29
C LEU A 171 0.14 14.81 -11.60
N GLN A 172 0.86 14.54 -12.70
CA GLN A 172 0.50 15.01 -14.03
C GLN A 172 -0.88 14.50 -14.45
N LEU A 173 -1.14 13.18 -14.29
CA LEU A 173 -2.45 12.60 -14.54
C LEU A 173 -3.55 13.29 -13.74
N LEU A 174 -3.36 13.45 -12.42
CA LEU A 174 -4.35 14.08 -11.55
C LEU A 174 -4.59 15.55 -11.91
N SER A 175 -3.56 16.28 -12.33
CA SER A 175 -3.71 17.68 -12.76
C SER A 175 -4.57 17.83 -14.00
N HIS A 176 -4.53 16.88 -14.94
CA HIS A 176 -5.38 16.90 -16.13
C HIS A 176 -6.85 16.58 -15.85
N ILE A 177 -7.12 15.83 -14.76
CA ILE A 177 -8.49 15.47 -14.35
C ILE A 177 -9.13 16.62 -13.57
N ALA A 178 -8.34 17.41 -12.84
CA ALA A 178 -8.80 18.51 -12.02
C ALA A 178 -9.00 19.83 -12.81
N ALA A 179 -8.55 19.91 -14.06
CA ALA A 179 -8.68 21.07 -14.95
C ALA A 179 -10.00 21.07 -15.72
#